data_df0b6a189ca682995208389c409cda07
#
_entry.id   df0b6a189ca682995208389c409cda07
#
_cell.length_a   1.000
_cell.length_b   1.000
_cell.length_c   1.000
_cell.angle_alpha   90.00
_cell.angle_beta   90.00
_cell.angle_gamma   90.00
#
_symmetry.space_group_name_H-M   'P 1'
#
loop_
_entity.id
_entity.type
_entity.pdbx_description
1 polymer ?
#
loop_
_entity_poly.entity_id
_entity_poly.type
_entity_poly.pdbx_seq_one_letter_code
_entity_poly.pdbx_strand_id
1 'polypeptide(L)'
;MRSSERNLLVAIIVLIVGMLLVLLPVYVRADNARDWQNLPKDKNLVFGYYNNIHTNTSIDSALPVDGASVDADLYLLRYARSFDIDGRISAIQIIQPYASVTASLDNARYFTGSLSHENLGDTQVIFAHNLFGAPALSEEEFRRWQPEMFLSAAMWLTLPTGDYDSSNTINIGANRWSFKPELAFGVPIGASWLELNSWVSFYTDNKDYQQNSRLEQRPLYTLEGHWSYTLSPALWLSLDGSWAKGGETRVDGQLQDDEQENVLLGGSVGFMLTPHFGGMVAYTDTAKHRDASPDVTTWTFRLQYLW
;
A
#
# COMPACT_ATOMS: atom_id res chain seq x y z
N MET A 1 4.39 -16.04 -37.85
CA MET A 1 3.17 -15.92 -37.02
C MET A 1 2.02 -15.38 -37.86
N ARG A 2 0.88 -16.04 -37.89
CA ARG A 2 -0.32 -15.54 -38.61
C ARG A 2 -0.85 -14.31 -37.84
N SER A 3 -1.48 -13.36 -38.53
CA SER A 3 -1.98 -12.12 -37.89
C SER A 3 -2.93 -12.40 -36.70
N SER A 4 -3.68 -13.51 -36.77
CA SER A 4 -4.57 -13.96 -35.69
C SER A 4 -3.83 -14.42 -34.43
N GLU A 5 -2.68 -15.04 -34.59
CA GLU A 5 -1.84 -15.48 -33.44
C GLU A 5 -1.21 -14.30 -32.76
N ARG A 6 -0.79 -13.27 -33.52
CA ARG A 6 -0.26 -12.02 -32.98
C ARG A 6 -1.33 -11.24 -32.21
N ASN A 7 -2.56 -11.18 -32.75
CA ASN A 7 -3.65 -10.47 -32.06
C ASN A 7 -4.10 -11.20 -30.79
N LEU A 8 -4.10 -12.54 -30.80
CA LEU A 8 -4.37 -13.31 -29.59
C LEU A 8 -3.29 -13.12 -28.52
N LEU A 9 -2.02 -13.12 -28.93
CA LEU A 9 -0.90 -12.88 -28.01
C LEU A 9 -0.96 -11.48 -27.41
N VAL A 10 -1.25 -10.45 -28.20
CA VAL A 10 -1.44 -9.07 -27.72
C VAL A 10 -2.62 -9.00 -26.75
N ALA A 11 -3.73 -9.67 -27.03
CA ALA A 11 -4.89 -9.71 -26.14
C ALA A 11 -4.56 -10.40 -24.81
N ILE A 12 -3.77 -11.48 -24.82
CA ILE A 12 -3.30 -12.17 -23.62
C ILE A 12 -2.35 -11.27 -22.81
N ILE A 13 -1.43 -10.56 -23.47
CA ILE A 13 -0.52 -9.62 -22.82
C ILE A 13 -1.32 -8.48 -22.16
N VAL A 14 -2.27 -7.91 -22.86
CA VAL A 14 -3.16 -6.86 -22.35
C VAL A 14 -3.95 -7.36 -21.13
N LEU A 15 -4.42 -8.59 -21.15
CA LEU A 15 -5.17 -9.20 -20.05
C LEU A 15 -4.26 -9.39 -18.81
N ILE A 16 -3.06 -9.91 -19.01
CA ILE A 16 -2.08 -10.18 -17.93
C ILE A 16 -1.57 -8.88 -17.33
N VAL A 17 -1.19 -7.92 -18.14
CA VAL A 17 -0.73 -6.59 -17.67
C VAL A 17 -1.89 -5.85 -17.00
N GLY A 18 -3.11 -5.93 -17.52
CA GLY A 18 -4.29 -5.38 -16.86
C GLY A 18 -4.57 -6.00 -15.49
N MET A 19 -4.40 -7.31 -15.35
CA MET A 19 -4.51 -8.03 -14.07
C MET A 19 -3.46 -7.57 -13.05
N LEU A 20 -2.20 -7.42 -13.49
CA LEU A 20 -1.10 -6.94 -12.64
C LEU A 20 -1.33 -5.54 -12.09
N LEU A 21 -1.93 -4.66 -12.88
CA LEU A 21 -2.13 -3.26 -12.54
C LEU A 21 -3.31 -3.03 -11.59
N VAL A 22 -4.29 -3.91 -11.58
CA VAL A 22 -5.35 -3.94 -10.54
C VAL A 22 -4.76 -4.20 -9.16
N LEU A 23 -3.57 -4.81 -9.10
CA LEU A 23 -2.89 -5.21 -7.87
C LEU A 23 -1.96 -4.12 -7.31
N LEU A 24 -1.50 -3.14 -8.12
CA LEU A 24 -0.57 -2.09 -7.66
C LEU A 24 -1.05 -1.32 -6.41
N PRO A 25 -2.35 -0.95 -6.27
CA PRO A 25 -2.84 -0.31 -5.05
C PRO A 25 -2.75 -1.20 -3.80
N VAL A 26 -2.66 -2.52 -3.99
CA VAL A 26 -2.64 -3.51 -2.90
C VAL A 26 -1.25 -3.63 -2.26
N TYR A 27 -0.19 -3.37 -3.02
CA TYR A 27 1.20 -3.51 -2.55
C TYR A 27 1.77 -2.25 -1.92
N VAL A 28 1.06 -1.14 -1.99
CA VAL A 28 1.44 0.04 -1.20
C VAL A 28 1.13 -0.28 0.25
N ARG A 29 2.15 -0.58 1.04
CA ARG A 29 2.00 -0.72 2.50
C ARG A 29 1.32 0.53 3.02
N ALA A 30 0.18 0.33 3.66
CA ALA A 30 -0.57 1.43 4.22
C ALA A 30 0.15 2.01 5.43
N ASP A 31 0.88 1.16 6.18
CA ASP A 31 1.50 1.52 7.43
C ASP A 31 2.95 1.04 7.54
N ASN A 32 3.68 1.69 8.41
CA ASN A 32 5.04 1.32 8.79
C ASN A 32 5.10 1.22 10.31
N ALA A 33 6.14 0.58 10.83
CA ALA A 33 6.39 0.55 12.26
C ALA A 33 6.31 1.97 12.84
N ARG A 34 5.63 2.12 13.97
CA ARG A 34 5.43 3.36 14.73
C ARG A 34 4.50 4.40 14.11
N ASP A 35 3.82 4.11 13.02
CA ASP A 35 2.87 5.06 12.41
C ASP A 35 1.63 5.33 13.29
N TRP A 36 1.29 4.39 14.19
CA TRP A 36 0.15 4.48 15.09
C TRP A 36 0.48 4.96 16.50
N GLN A 37 1.76 5.22 16.78
CA GLN A 37 2.16 5.72 18.10
C GLN A 37 1.59 7.12 18.35
N ASN A 38 1.31 7.41 19.63
CA ASN A 38 0.73 8.68 20.03
C ASN A 38 1.63 9.88 19.67
N LEU A 39 1.00 11.01 19.42
CA LEU A 39 1.63 12.30 19.14
C LEU A 39 0.83 13.42 19.83
N PRO A 40 1.43 14.61 20.03
CA PRO A 40 0.70 15.74 20.58
C PRO A 40 -0.50 16.12 19.70
N LYS A 41 -1.59 16.60 20.34
CA LYS A 41 -2.72 17.16 19.63
C LYS A 41 -2.39 18.49 18.97
N ASP A 42 -3.24 18.92 18.04
CA ASP A 42 -3.16 20.19 17.31
C ASP A 42 -1.91 20.35 16.45
N LYS A 43 -1.28 19.23 16.08
CA LYS A 43 -0.11 19.20 15.20
C LYS A 43 -0.50 18.96 13.74
N ASN A 44 0.30 19.55 12.88
CA ASN A 44 0.29 19.27 11.45
C ASN A 44 1.52 18.44 11.10
N LEU A 45 1.35 17.47 10.23
CA LEU A 45 2.42 16.65 9.71
C LEU A 45 2.35 16.61 8.18
N VAL A 46 3.49 16.68 7.55
CA VAL A 46 3.64 16.38 6.14
C VAL A 46 4.65 15.25 5.98
N PHE A 47 4.31 14.31 5.11
CA PHE A 47 5.20 13.20 4.74
C PHE A 47 5.38 13.19 3.24
N GLY A 48 6.61 13.02 2.80
CA GLY A 48 6.96 12.68 1.43
C GLY A 48 7.49 11.25 1.38
N TYR A 49 6.93 10.42 0.51
CA TYR A 49 7.40 9.06 0.30
C TYR A 49 7.90 8.89 -1.13
N TYR A 50 8.92 8.09 -1.26
CA TYR A 50 9.33 7.46 -2.50
C TYR A 50 9.37 5.94 -2.28
N ASN A 51 8.61 5.20 -3.09
CA ASN A 51 8.63 3.75 -3.07
C ASN A 51 9.09 3.27 -4.45
N ASN A 52 10.13 2.46 -4.47
CA ASN A 52 10.56 1.71 -5.65
C ASN A 52 10.05 0.28 -5.49
N ILE A 53 9.19 -0.14 -6.39
CA ILE A 53 8.48 -1.41 -6.35
C ILE A 53 8.87 -2.22 -7.58
N HIS A 54 9.31 -3.43 -7.35
CA HIS A 54 9.57 -4.41 -8.39
C HIS A 54 8.71 -5.64 -8.14
N THR A 55 8.05 -6.13 -9.18
CA THR A 55 7.26 -7.36 -9.08
C THR A 55 7.52 -8.26 -10.28
N ASN A 56 7.81 -9.53 -10.00
CA ASN A 56 7.89 -10.59 -10.99
C ASN A 56 6.60 -11.40 -10.94
N THR A 57 6.01 -11.65 -12.09
CA THR A 57 4.89 -12.58 -12.20
C THR A 57 5.28 -13.74 -13.06
N SER A 58 5.13 -14.96 -12.54
CA SER A 58 5.16 -16.14 -13.38
C SER A 58 3.83 -16.24 -14.12
N ILE A 59 3.88 -16.25 -15.44
CA ILE A 59 2.75 -16.62 -16.28
C ILE A 59 2.63 -18.14 -16.25
N ASP A 60 1.41 -18.66 -16.13
CA ASP A 60 1.12 -20.09 -16.06
C ASP A 60 2.00 -20.89 -17.02
N SER A 61 2.54 -21.99 -16.51
CA SER A 61 3.39 -22.93 -17.24
C SER A 61 2.76 -23.52 -18.51
N ALA A 62 1.46 -23.32 -18.72
CA ALA A 62 0.74 -23.70 -19.95
C ALA A 62 0.98 -22.72 -21.11
N LEU A 63 1.48 -21.51 -20.86
CA LEU A 63 1.80 -20.54 -21.88
C LEU A 63 3.31 -20.44 -22.09
N PRO A 64 3.83 -20.48 -23.33
CA PRO A 64 5.26 -20.44 -23.60
C PRO A 64 5.87 -19.02 -23.45
N VAL A 65 5.43 -18.28 -22.43
CA VAL A 65 5.82 -16.90 -22.18
C VAL A 65 6.48 -16.84 -20.80
N ASP A 66 7.78 -16.59 -20.76
CA ASP A 66 8.48 -16.34 -19.51
C ASP A 66 8.01 -14.99 -18.93
N GLY A 67 7.88 -14.89 -17.64
CA GLY A 67 7.25 -13.91 -16.80
C GLY A 67 7.14 -12.46 -17.26
N ALA A 68 6.06 -11.83 -16.87
CA ALA A 68 5.93 -10.39 -16.92
C ALA A 68 6.59 -9.78 -15.68
N SER A 69 7.19 -8.60 -15.80
CA SER A 69 7.65 -7.80 -14.67
C SER A 69 6.99 -6.43 -14.69
N VAL A 70 6.77 -5.88 -13.52
CA VAL A 70 6.32 -4.50 -13.36
C VAL A 70 7.26 -3.77 -12.43
N ASP A 71 7.80 -2.66 -12.90
CA ASP A 71 8.58 -1.70 -12.13
C ASP A 71 7.71 -0.47 -11.89
N ALA A 72 7.62 -0.01 -10.66
CA ALA A 72 6.88 1.19 -10.33
C ALA A 72 7.66 2.08 -9.36
N ASP A 73 7.76 3.37 -9.73
CA ASP A 73 8.18 4.43 -8.85
C ASP A 73 6.94 5.18 -8.35
N LEU A 74 6.66 5.06 -7.04
CA LEU A 74 5.49 5.64 -6.41
C LEU A 74 5.90 6.73 -5.44
N TYR A 75 5.42 7.93 -5.68
CA TYR A 75 5.57 9.10 -4.81
C TYR A 75 4.25 9.34 -4.08
N LEU A 76 4.31 9.54 -2.76
CA LEU A 76 3.14 9.91 -1.96
C LEU A 76 3.42 11.21 -1.24
N LEU A 77 2.50 12.15 -1.35
CA LEU A 77 2.43 13.30 -0.47
C LEU A 77 1.28 13.07 0.51
N ARG A 78 1.59 12.99 1.82
CA ARG A 78 0.61 12.80 2.89
C ARG A 78 0.63 14.02 3.81
N TYR A 79 -0.54 14.59 4.05
CA TYR A 79 -0.77 15.58 5.09
C TYR A 79 -1.66 14.99 6.17
N ALA A 80 -1.32 15.25 7.43
CA ALA A 80 -2.10 14.83 8.57
C ALA A 80 -2.26 15.98 9.57
N ARG A 81 -3.42 16.04 10.23
CA ARG A 81 -3.66 16.92 11.36
C ARG A 81 -4.21 16.13 12.53
N SER A 82 -3.55 16.25 13.68
CA SER A 82 -3.99 15.67 14.93
C SER A 82 -4.91 16.63 15.68
N PHE A 83 -5.87 16.09 16.42
CA PHE A 83 -6.81 16.85 17.24
C PHE A 83 -7.39 15.99 18.35
N ASP A 84 -8.16 16.60 19.24
CA ASP A 84 -8.77 15.95 20.40
C ASP A 84 -10.25 15.60 20.11
N ILE A 85 -10.62 14.36 20.37
CA ILE A 85 -12.02 13.94 20.51
C ILE A 85 -12.15 13.22 21.86
N ASP A 86 -12.93 13.77 22.78
CA ASP A 86 -13.22 13.21 24.09
C ASP A 86 -11.94 12.78 24.88
N GLY A 87 -10.88 13.62 24.82
CA GLY A 87 -9.62 13.37 25.48
C GLY A 87 -8.71 12.33 24.82
N ARG A 88 -9.06 11.87 23.61
CA ARG A 88 -8.30 10.88 22.83
C ARG A 88 -7.77 11.48 21.55
N ILE A 89 -6.54 11.08 21.19
CA ILE A 89 -5.95 11.55 19.94
C ILE A 89 -6.74 11.04 18.73
N SER A 90 -6.98 11.94 17.82
CA SER A 90 -7.63 11.69 16.53
C SER A 90 -6.85 12.39 15.43
N ALA A 91 -6.97 11.93 14.21
CA ALA A 91 -6.34 12.55 13.06
C ALA A 91 -7.21 12.45 11.82
N ILE A 92 -7.16 13.49 10.99
CA ILE A 92 -7.58 13.45 9.61
C ILE A 92 -6.35 13.55 8.72
N GLN A 93 -6.35 12.79 7.61
CA GLN A 93 -5.20 12.73 6.73
C GLN A 93 -5.66 12.68 5.28
N ILE A 94 -4.84 13.21 4.39
CA ILE A 94 -5.03 13.16 2.95
C ILE A 94 -3.72 12.67 2.33
N ILE A 95 -3.81 11.72 1.41
CA ILE A 95 -2.69 11.19 0.64
C ILE A 95 -2.98 11.40 -0.84
N GLN A 96 -2.03 11.97 -1.56
CA GLN A 96 -2.05 12.08 -3.01
C GLN A 96 -0.90 11.25 -3.58
N PRO A 97 -1.20 10.15 -4.27
CA PRO A 97 -0.20 9.39 -5.02
C PRO A 97 0.11 10.01 -6.38
N TYR A 98 1.35 9.83 -6.83
CA TYR A 98 1.79 9.93 -8.22
C TYR A 98 2.66 8.72 -8.51
N ALA A 99 2.41 8.01 -9.58
CA ALA A 99 3.16 6.83 -9.95
C ALA A 99 3.68 6.88 -11.39
N SER A 100 4.86 6.32 -11.60
CA SER A 100 5.40 5.96 -12.91
C SER A 100 5.52 4.44 -12.94
N VAL A 101 4.82 3.79 -13.84
CA VAL A 101 4.71 2.33 -13.92
C VAL A 101 5.21 1.87 -15.28
N THR A 102 6.09 0.88 -15.30
CA THR A 102 6.57 0.21 -16.50
C THR A 102 6.30 -1.28 -16.37
N ALA A 103 5.45 -1.80 -17.24
CA ALA A 103 5.23 -3.23 -17.38
C ALA A 103 6.05 -3.76 -18.56
N SER A 104 6.82 -4.80 -18.31
CA SER A 104 7.68 -5.45 -19.30
C SER A 104 7.30 -6.91 -19.46
N LEU A 105 7.37 -7.39 -20.70
CA LEU A 105 7.27 -8.80 -21.01
C LEU A 105 8.55 -9.19 -21.73
N ASP A 106 9.34 -10.07 -21.12
CA ASP A 106 10.57 -10.60 -21.72
C ASP A 106 10.38 -12.06 -22.09
N ASN A 107 10.13 -12.29 -23.35
CA ASN A 107 10.17 -13.63 -23.91
C ASN A 107 11.06 -13.65 -25.15
N ALA A 108 12.31 -14.02 -24.94
CA ALA A 108 13.32 -14.07 -25.98
C ALA A 108 12.97 -14.86 -27.24
N ARG A 109 11.91 -15.69 -27.20
CA ARG A 109 11.44 -16.51 -28.34
C ARG A 109 10.35 -15.85 -29.18
N TYR A 110 9.50 -15.01 -28.57
CA TYR A 110 8.25 -14.58 -29.23
C TYR A 110 8.03 -13.08 -29.23
N PHE A 111 8.38 -12.38 -28.14
CA PHE A 111 8.17 -10.95 -28.02
C PHE A 111 8.95 -10.37 -26.82
N THR A 112 9.57 -9.23 -27.02
CA THR A 112 10.10 -8.38 -25.97
C THR A 112 9.49 -7.00 -26.16
N GLY A 113 8.86 -6.45 -25.11
CA GLY A 113 8.26 -5.13 -25.17
C GLY A 113 7.92 -4.62 -23.79
N SER A 114 7.80 -3.31 -23.68
CA SER A 114 7.38 -2.63 -22.46
C SER A 114 6.33 -1.58 -22.76
N LEU A 115 5.45 -1.35 -21.78
CA LEU A 115 4.47 -0.28 -21.76
C LEU A 115 4.72 0.53 -20.50
N SER A 116 4.70 1.85 -20.58
CA SER A 116 4.83 2.72 -19.42
C SER A 116 3.71 3.74 -19.38
N HIS A 117 3.30 4.10 -18.17
CA HIS A 117 2.34 5.16 -17.91
C HIS A 117 2.69 5.85 -16.59
N GLU A 118 2.51 7.18 -16.54
CA GLU A 118 2.77 7.96 -15.34
C GLU A 118 1.70 9.02 -15.17
N ASN A 119 1.14 9.13 -13.97
CA ASN A 119 0.18 10.17 -13.63
C ASN A 119 -0.18 10.14 -12.13
N LEU A 120 -1.15 10.98 -11.74
CA LEU A 120 -1.72 10.98 -10.40
C LEU A 120 -2.57 9.73 -10.17
N GLY A 121 -2.41 9.14 -8.99
CA GLY A 121 -3.28 8.07 -8.48
C GLY A 121 -4.49 8.60 -7.72
N ASP A 122 -5.30 7.67 -7.25
CA ASP A 122 -6.51 7.97 -6.49
C ASP A 122 -6.19 8.60 -5.13
N THR A 123 -6.80 9.74 -4.84
CA THR A 123 -6.66 10.44 -3.55
C THR A 123 -7.24 9.57 -2.43
N GLN A 124 -6.55 9.52 -1.30
CA GLN A 124 -7.03 8.82 -0.10
C GLN A 124 -7.28 9.82 1.03
N VAL A 125 -8.38 9.61 1.73
CA VAL A 125 -8.74 10.35 2.95
C VAL A 125 -8.83 9.35 4.10
N ILE A 126 -8.20 9.67 5.24
CA ILE A 126 -8.16 8.80 6.41
C ILE A 126 -8.70 9.56 7.60
N PHE A 127 -9.62 8.96 8.32
CA PHE A 127 -9.98 9.37 9.66
C PHE A 127 -9.51 8.31 10.64
N ALA A 128 -8.70 8.70 11.63
CA ALA A 128 -8.18 7.84 12.68
C ALA A 128 -8.60 8.36 14.05
N HIS A 129 -8.95 7.45 14.95
CA HIS A 129 -9.34 7.74 16.32
C HIS A 129 -8.78 6.69 17.27
N ASN A 130 -8.17 7.15 18.36
CA ASN A 130 -7.72 6.24 19.41
C ASN A 130 -8.90 5.80 20.27
N LEU A 131 -9.04 4.49 20.48
CA LEU A 131 -10.07 3.89 21.33
C LEU A 131 -9.64 3.81 22.79
N PHE A 132 -8.33 3.56 23.05
CA PHE A 132 -7.71 3.66 24.38
C PHE A 132 -6.19 3.77 24.28
N GLY A 133 -5.54 4.30 25.34
CA GLY A 133 -4.07 4.27 25.53
C GLY A 133 -3.29 5.39 24.84
N ALA A 134 -3.94 6.23 24.02
CA ALA A 134 -3.31 7.41 23.43
C ALA A 134 -4.14 8.66 23.74
N PRO A 135 -3.90 9.32 24.88
CA PRO A 135 -4.59 10.55 25.27
C PRO A 135 -4.20 11.72 24.37
N ALA A 136 -5.15 12.63 24.16
CA ALA A 136 -4.94 13.87 23.40
C ALA A 136 -4.22 14.90 24.28
N LEU A 137 -2.90 14.91 24.27
CA LEU A 137 -2.04 15.73 25.09
C LEU A 137 -1.54 16.95 24.34
N SER A 138 -1.38 18.06 25.05
CA SER A 138 -0.56 19.18 24.58
C SER A 138 0.91 18.76 24.46
N GLU A 139 1.72 19.52 23.75
CA GLU A 139 3.15 19.21 23.60
C GLU A 139 3.89 19.14 24.95
N GLU A 140 3.51 20.00 25.91
CA GLU A 140 4.12 20.01 27.24
C GLU A 140 3.73 18.77 28.06
N GLU A 141 2.46 18.36 28.04
CA GLU A 141 1.99 17.14 28.67
C GLU A 141 2.59 15.89 28.03
N PHE A 142 2.70 15.87 26.69
CA PHE A 142 3.28 14.77 25.94
C PHE A 142 4.74 14.51 26.29
N ARG A 143 5.53 15.54 26.54
CA ARG A 143 6.93 15.40 26.99
C ARG A 143 7.09 14.67 28.34
N ARG A 144 6.04 14.65 29.15
CA ARG A 144 6.03 14.01 30.49
C ARG A 144 5.28 12.68 30.48
N TRP A 145 4.54 12.42 29.41
CA TRP A 145 3.74 11.20 29.26
C TRP A 145 4.64 9.99 29.00
N GLN A 146 4.25 8.86 29.60
CA GLN A 146 4.90 7.59 29.34
C GLN A 146 4.05 6.79 28.36
N PRO A 147 4.65 6.24 27.29
CA PRO A 147 3.93 5.44 26.31
C PRO A 147 3.24 4.22 26.95
N GLU A 148 1.99 4.02 26.59
CA GLU A 148 1.15 2.94 27.06
C GLU A 148 0.68 2.08 25.89
N MET A 149 0.15 0.91 26.21
CA MET A 149 -0.58 0.08 25.24
C MET A 149 -1.75 0.87 24.64
N PHE A 150 -1.92 0.80 23.34
CA PHE A 150 -3.00 1.51 22.66
C PHE A 150 -3.80 0.60 21.73
N LEU A 151 -5.04 0.99 21.47
CA LEU A 151 -5.87 0.52 20.36
C LEU A 151 -6.44 1.73 19.63
N SER A 152 -6.26 1.78 18.34
CA SER A 152 -6.80 2.80 17.45
C SER A 152 -7.63 2.17 16.34
N ALA A 153 -8.62 2.91 15.84
CA ALA A 153 -9.39 2.54 14.67
C ALA A 153 -9.25 3.61 13.60
N ALA A 154 -9.25 3.20 12.34
CA ALA A 154 -9.30 4.13 11.23
C ALA A 154 -10.27 3.66 10.14
N MET A 155 -10.72 4.63 9.35
CA MET A 155 -11.41 4.44 8.10
C MET A 155 -10.63 5.14 6.99
N TRP A 156 -10.17 4.37 6.04
CA TRP A 156 -9.55 4.86 4.82
C TRP A 156 -10.59 4.85 3.71
N LEU A 157 -10.66 5.96 2.99
CA LEU A 157 -11.51 6.14 1.84
C LEU A 157 -10.65 6.51 0.64
N THR A 158 -10.67 5.69 -0.39
CA THR A 158 -10.01 5.99 -1.67
C THR A 158 -11.06 6.52 -2.64
N LEU A 159 -10.80 7.70 -3.21
CA LEU A 159 -11.66 8.38 -4.16
C LEU A 159 -11.18 8.11 -5.59
N PRO A 160 -12.06 7.81 -6.54
CA PRO A 160 -11.68 7.60 -7.95
C PRO A 160 -11.34 8.91 -8.65
N THR A 161 -10.24 9.54 -8.24
CA THR A 161 -9.76 10.84 -8.74
C THR A 161 -8.47 10.75 -9.54
N GLY A 162 -7.87 9.56 -9.60
CA GLY A 162 -6.66 9.29 -10.35
C GLY A 162 -6.90 9.25 -11.84
N ASP A 163 -5.81 9.23 -12.59
CA ASP A 163 -5.84 9.13 -14.04
C ASP A 163 -6.34 7.74 -14.48
N TYR A 164 -7.43 7.75 -15.22
CA TYR A 164 -8.07 6.54 -15.72
C TYR A 164 -8.66 6.75 -17.11
N ASP A 165 -8.32 5.86 -18.04
CA ASP A 165 -8.94 5.73 -19.35
C ASP A 165 -9.14 4.24 -19.63
N SER A 166 -10.39 3.82 -19.86
CA SER A 166 -10.73 2.41 -20.10
C SER A 166 -10.08 1.82 -21.36
N SER A 167 -9.57 2.65 -22.26
CA SER A 167 -8.81 2.22 -23.43
C SER A 167 -7.34 1.95 -23.15
N ASN A 168 -6.81 2.45 -22.01
CA ASN A 168 -5.42 2.24 -21.60
C ASN A 168 -5.24 0.84 -21.02
N THR A 169 -4.11 0.22 -21.35
CA THR A 169 -3.69 -1.04 -20.72
C THR A 169 -3.22 -0.80 -19.28
N ILE A 170 -2.54 0.33 -19.03
CA ILE A 170 -2.04 0.73 -17.72
C ILE A 170 -2.80 1.97 -17.28
N ASN A 171 -3.41 1.92 -16.09
CA ASN A 171 -4.04 3.05 -15.43
C ASN A 171 -3.46 3.22 -14.02
N ILE A 172 -3.26 4.46 -13.58
CA ILE A 172 -2.78 4.77 -12.23
C ILE A 172 -3.96 4.89 -11.27
N GLY A 173 -5.11 5.40 -11.71
CA GLY A 173 -6.36 5.39 -10.98
C GLY A 173 -7.13 4.08 -11.19
N ALA A 174 -7.92 3.66 -10.20
CA ALA A 174 -8.70 2.43 -10.24
C ALA A 174 -10.15 2.62 -10.76
N ASN A 175 -10.60 3.87 -10.95
CA ASN A 175 -11.97 4.23 -11.36
C ASN A 175 -13.06 3.60 -10.48
N ARG A 176 -12.78 3.45 -9.18
CA ARG A 176 -13.73 2.90 -8.20
C ARG A 176 -13.40 3.40 -6.80
N TRP A 177 -14.39 3.41 -5.93
CA TRP A 177 -14.19 3.67 -4.52
C TRP A 177 -13.60 2.45 -3.82
N SER A 178 -12.79 2.69 -2.79
CA SER A 178 -12.45 1.64 -1.82
C SER A 178 -12.61 2.14 -0.39
N PHE A 179 -12.91 1.21 0.51
CA PHE A 179 -13.13 1.43 1.94
C PHE A 179 -12.26 0.46 2.71
N LYS A 180 -11.43 0.97 3.62
CA LYS A 180 -10.54 0.15 4.43
C LYS A 180 -10.73 0.49 5.91
N PRO A 181 -11.68 -0.16 6.63
CA PRO A 181 -11.69 -0.15 8.08
C PRO A 181 -10.45 -0.87 8.62
N GLU A 182 -9.79 -0.25 9.58
CA GLU A 182 -8.53 -0.71 10.16
C GLU A 182 -8.54 -0.61 11.67
N LEU A 183 -7.91 -1.59 12.34
CA LEU A 183 -7.58 -1.59 13.75
C LEU A 183 -6.06 -1.68 13.91
N ALA A 184 -5.50 -0.81 14.75
CA ALA A 184 -4.08 -0.79 15.09
C ALA A 184 -3.91 -0.91 16.60
N PHE A 185 -3.17 -1.93 17.01
CA PHE A 185 -2.85 -2.22 18.40
C PHE A 185 -1.34 -2.14 18.62
N GLY A 186 -0.90 -1.55 19.73
CA GLY A 186 0.51 -1.47 20.07
C GLY A 186 0.78 -1.59 21.56
N VAL A 187 1.89 -2.25 21.90
CA VAL A 187 2.36 -2.47 23.28
C VAL A 187 3.82 -2.08 23.40
N PRO A 188 4.18 -1.14 24.30
CA PRO A 188 5.58 -0.85 24.62
C PRO A 188 6.13 -1.91 25.60
N ILE A 189 7.32 -2.42 25.31
CA ILE A 189 8.03 -3.40 26.13
C ILE A 189 9.47 -2.91 26.32
N GLY A 190 9.72 -2.11 27.35
CA GLY A 190 11.01 -1.46 27.57
C GLY A 190 11.37 -0.52 26.41
N ALA A 191 12.49 -0.79 25.72
CA ALA A 191 12.90 -0.04 24.53
C ALA A 191 12.24 -0.53 23.23
N SER A 192 11.44 -1.57 23.29
CA SER A 192 10.75 -2.17 22.14
C SER A 192 9.29 -1.77 22.06
N TRP A 193 8.73 -1.87 20.86
CA TRP A 193 7.30 -1.88 20.60
C TRP A 193 6.92 -3.15 19.81
N LEU A 194 5.78 -3.73 20.17
CA LEU A 194 5.08 -4.70 19.36
C LEU A 194 3.80 -4.05 18.87
N GLU A 195 3.59 -4.05 17.56
CA GLU A 195 2.42 -3.45 16.91
C GLU A 195 1.76 -4.49 16.00
N LEU A 196 0.44 -4.49 15.97
CA LEU A 196 -0.38 -5.37 15.14
C LEU A 196 -1.49 -4.55 14.51
N ASN A 197 -1.48 -4.46 13.19
CA ASN A 197 -2.49 -3.79 12.40
C ASN A 197 -3.31 -4.82 11.62
N SER A 198 -4.60 -4.61 11.52
CA SER A 198 -5.49 -5.48 10.76
C SER A 198 -6.55 -4.68 10.03
N TRP A 199 -6.81 -5.03 8.78
CA TRP A 199 -7.82 -4.37 7.98
C TRP A 199 -8.48 -5.28 6.96
N VAL A 200 -9.60 -4.80 6.44
CA VAL A 200 -10.28 -5.39 5.29
C VAL A 200 -10.47 -4.29 4.25
N SER A 201 -10.05 -4.54 3.02
CA SER A 201 -10.31 -3.63 1.90
C SER A 201 -11.55 -4.08 1.14
N PHE A 202 -12.52 -3.17 1.00
CA PHE A 202 -13.73 -3.34 0.21
C PHE A 202 -13.68 -2.41 -0.99
N TYR A 203 -14.23 -2.85 -2.11
CA TYR A 203 -14.20 -2.14 -3.37
C TYR A 203 -15.59 -2.02 -3.96
N THR A 204 -15.89 -0.87 -4.58
CA THR A 204 -17.02 -0.80 -5.52
C THR A 204 -16.57 -1.31 -6.89
N ASP A 205 -17.54 -1.53 -7.78
CA ASP A 205 -17.21 -1.98 -9.12
C ASP A 205 -16.64 -0.84 -9.96
N ASN A 206 -15.66 -1.17 -10.81
CA ASN A 206 -15.33 -0.35 -11.96
C ASN A 206 -16.23 -0.79 -13.14
N LYS A 207 -17.12 0.10 -13.56
CA LYS A 207 -18.14 -0.18 -14.59
C LYS A 207 -17.69 0.13 -16.02
N ASP A 208 -16.48 0.62 -16.16
CA ASP A 208 -15.89 0.96 -17.46
C ASP A 208 -14.47 0.38 -17.57
N TYR A 209 -14.32 -0.89 -17.17
CA TYR A 209 -13.07 -1.61 -17.25
C TYR A 209 -12.85 -2.13 -18.68
N GLN A 210 -11.65 -1.90 -19.24
CA GLN A 210 -11.27 -2.40 -20.59
C GLN A 210 -12.35 -2.20 -21.66
N GLN A 211 -12.82 -0.95 -21.80
CA GLN A 211 -13.80 -0.55 -22.84
C GLN A 211 -15.17 -1.26 -22.73
N ASN A 212 -15.87 -1.09 -21.62
CA ASN A 212 -17.23 -1.52 -21.32
C ASN A 212 -17.40 -2.81 -20.51
N SER A 213 -16.34 -3.42 -19.99
CA SER A 213 -16.47 -4.51 -19.05
C SER A 213 -16.68 -3.99 -17.61
N ARG A 214 -17.19 -4.82 -16.74
CA ARG A 214 -17.37 -4.56 -15.33
C ARG A 214 -16.35 -5.37 -14.53
N LEU A 215 -15.52 -4.67 -13.76
CA LEU A 215 -14.60 -5.28 -12.79
C LEU A 215 -15.20 -5.21 -11.40
N GLU A 216 -15.37 -6.36 -10.78
CA GLU A 216 -15.74 -6.55 -9.38
C GLU A 216 -14.54 -7.13 -8.64
N GLN A 217 -14.38 -6.83 -7.33
CA GLN A 217 -13.33 -7.42 -6.51
C GLN A 217 -13.88 -7.80 -5.14
N ARG A 218 -13.56 -9.02 -4.71
CA ARG A 218 -13.86 -9.52 -3.38
C ARG A 218 -13.03 -8.81 -2.31
N PRO A 219 -13.47 -8.79 -1.05
CA PRO A 219 -12.69 -8.21 0.02
C PRO A 219 -11.28 -8.83 0.13
N LEU A 220 -10.30 -7.97 0.46
CA LEU A 220 -8.93 -8.36 0.77
C LEU A 220 -8.68 -8.16 2.25
N TYR A 221 -8.29 -9.21 2.94
CA TYR A 221 -7.95 -9.23 4.36
C TYR A 221 -6.45 -9.08 4.52
N THR A 222 -6.02 -8.22 5.44
CA THR A 222 -4.60 -8.02 5.72
C THR A 222 -4.34 -7.97 7.23
N LEU A 223 -3.25 -8.61 7.62
CA LEU A 223 -2.69 -8.57 8.97
C LEU A 223 -1.23 -8.15 8.86
N GLU A 224 -0.82 -7.15 9.63
CA GLU A 224 0.54 -6.64 9.63
C GLU A 224 1.07 -6.54 11.05
N GLY A 225 2.30 -6.98 11.26
CA GLY A 225 2.97 -6.95 12.55
C GLY A 225 4.33 -6.28 12.46
N HIS A 226 4.67 -5.50 13.50
CA HIS A 226 5.95 -4.83 13.63
C HIS A 226 6.53 -5.10 15.01
N TRP A 227 7.82 -5.44 15.05
CA TRP A 227 8.63 -5.34 16.24
C TRP A 227 9.68 -4.27 16.02
N SER A 228 9.65 -3.21 16.82
CA SER A 228 10.65 -2.15 16.72
C SER A 228 11.43 -1.98 18.01
N TYR A 229 12.69 -1.57 17.89
CA TYR A 229 13.61 -1.34 19.00
C TYR A 229 14.24 0.05 18.92
N THR A 230 14.18 0.81 20.01
CA THR A 230 14.75 2.14 20.13
C THR A 230 16.22 2.04 20.54
N LEU A 231 17.12 2.36 19.62
CA LEU A 231 18.57 2.42 19.87
C LEU A 231 18.98 3.69 20.59
N SER A 232 18.32 4.80 20.26
CA SER A 232 18.49 6.11 20.88
C SER A 232 17.21 6.94 20.66
N PRO A 233 17.03 8.09 21.32
CA PRO A 233 15.91 8.98 21.05
C PRO A 233 15.77 9.41 19.59
N ALA A 234 16.85 9.32 18.82
CA ALA A 234 16.90 9.73 17.41
C ALA A 234 16.92 8.55 16.44
N LEU A 235 16.97 7.29 16.89
CA LEU A 235 17.16 6.14 15.99
C LEU A 235 16.44 4.91 16.50
N TRP A 236 15.68 4.24 15.62
CA TRP A 236 15.07 2.95 15.88
C TRP A 236 15.17 2.03 14.66
N LEU A 237 15.04 0.75 14.91
CA LEU A 237 15.00 -0.31 13.89
C LEU A 237 13.69 -1.07 14.04
N SER A 238 13.21 -1.70 12.96
CA SER A 238 12.11 -2.68 13.04
C SER A 238 12.34 -3.92 12.20
N LEU A 239 11.63 -4.98 12.60
CA LEU A 239 11.32 -6.13 11.78
C LEU A 239 9.83 -6.09 11.51
N ASP A 240 9.47 -6.28 10.25
CA ASP A 240 8.13 -6.07 9.74
C ASP A 240 7.67 -7.33 9.01
N GLY A 241 6.40 -7.68 9.18
CA GLY A 241 5.79 -8.78 8.47
C GLY A 241 4.33 -8.50 8.16
N SER A 242 3.85 -8.93 7.00
CA SER A 242 2.45 -8.84 6.64
C SER A 242 1.96 -10.10 5.96
N TRP A 243 0.69 -10.39 6.14
CA TRP A 243 -0.05 -11.43 5.44
C TRP A 243 -1.31 -10.83 4.85
N ALA A 244 -1.56 -11.14 3.58
CA ALA A 244 -2.77 -10.71 2.89
C ALA A 244 -3.43 -11.91 2.20
N LYS A 245 -4.78 -11.96 2.22
CA LYS A 245 -5.56 -13.00 1.56
C LYS A 245 -6.90 -12.48 1.05
N GLY A 246 -7.29 -12.93 -0.16
CA GLY A 246 -8.56 -12.58 -0.80
C GLY A 246 -8.36 -11.72 -2.05
N GLY A 247 -9.26 -10.79 -2.29
CA GLY A 247 -9.14 -9.83 -3.39
C GLY A 247 -9.38 -10.43 -4.79
N GLU A 248 -9.90 -11.66 -4.89
CA GLU A 248 -10.22 -12.29 -6.18
C GLU A 248 -11.14 -11.42 -7.02
N THR A 249 -10.81 -11.24 -8.30
CA THR A 249 -11.58 -10.40 -9.19
C THR A 249 -12.57 -11.18 -10.07
N ARG A 250 -13.55 -10.45 -10.58
CA ARG A 250 -14.49 -10.92 -11.62
C ARG A 250 -14.58 -9.88 -12.71
N VAL A 251 -14.49 -10.31 -13.95
CA VAL A 251 -14.76 -9.48 -15.12
C VAL A 251 -16.02 -10.00 -15.79
N ASP A 252 -17.05 -9.14 -15.88
CA ASP A 252 -18.38 -9.48 -16.42
C ASP A 252 -18.99 -10.75 -15.76
N GLY A 253 -18.77 -10.87 -14.43
CA GLY A 253 -19.26 -11.99 -13.62
C GLY A 253 -18.40 -13.26 -13.70
N GLN A 254 -17.36 -13.31 -14.52
CA GLN A 254 -16.43 -14.45 -14.61
C GLN A 254 -15.25 -14.27 -13.65
N LEU A 255 -15.01 -15.26 -12.80
CA LEU A 255 -13.86 -15.29 -11.90
C LEU A 255 -12.55 -15.34 -12.70
N GLN A 256 -11.54 -14.62 -12.20
CA GLN A 256 -10.22 -14.52 -12.84
C GLN A 256 -9.18 -15.47 -12.21
N ASP A 257 -9.55 -16.24 -11.18
CA ASP A 257 -8.66 -17.16 -10.45
C ASP A 257 -7.38 -16.47 -9.91
N ASP A 258 -7.50 -15.17 -9.60
CA ASP A 258 -6.42 -14.27 -9.15
C ASP A 258 -6.48 -13.98 -7.63
N GLU A 259 -7.11 -14.87 -6.84
CA GLU A 259 -7.12 -14.75 -5.38
C GLU A 259 -5.70 -14.63 -4.85
N GLN A 260 -5.44 -13.57 -4.11
CA GLN A 260 -4.15 -13.30 -3.51
C GLN A 260 -3.96 -14.06 -2.21
N GLU A 261 -2.76 -14.54 -1.98
CA GLU A 261 -2.28 -15.01 -0.67
C GLU A 261 -0.77 -14.78 -0.60
N ASN A 262 -0.37 -13.75 0.15
CA ASN A 262 1.02 -13.30 0.24
C ASN A 262 1.47 -13.16 1.68
N VAL A 263 2.72 -13.49 1.93
CA VAL A 263 3.46 -13.14 3.15
C VAL A 263 4.67 -12.31 2.73
N LEU A 264 4.75 -11.07 3.24
CA LEU A 264 5.90 -10.21 3.06
C LEU A 264 6.66 -10.10 4.39
N LEU A 265 7.98 -10.08 4.30
CA LEU A 265 8.88 -9.82 5.41
C LEU A 265 9.80 -8.65 5.08
N GLY A 266 10.20 -7.92 6.09
CA GLY A 266 11.06 -6.77 5.90
C GLY A 266 11.57 -6.17 7.19
N GLY A 267 12.08 -4.96 7.07
CA GLY A 267 12.52 -4.18 8.19
C GLY A 267 12.72 -2.73 7.82
N SER A 268 12.79 -1.88 8.83
CA SER A 268 12.99 -0.46 8.63
C SER A 268 13.94 0.16 9.64
N VAL A 269 14.48 1.30 9.25
CA VAL A 269 15.32 2.18 10.07
C VAL A 269 14.68 3.55 10.07
N GLY A 270 14.21 4.00 11.22
CA GLY A 270 13.65 5.33 11.36
C GLY A 270 14.57 6.24 12.19
N PHE A 271 14.60 7.51 11.82
CA PHE A 271 15.48 8.49 12.44
C PHE A 271 14.79 9.85 12.61
N MET A 272 15.23 10.59 13.64
CA MET A 272 14.88 11.98 13.88
C MET A 272 16.15 12.84 13.87
N LEU A 273 16.24 13.79 12.95
CA LEU A 273 17.35 14.75 12.85
C LEU A 273 17.13 15.94 13.79
N THR A 274 15.88 16.32 13.99
CA THR A 274 15.42 17.33 14.96
C THR A 274 14.11 16.86 15.59
N PRO A 275 13.60 17.50 16.65
CA PRO A 275 12.27 17.17 17.19
C PRO A 275 11.12 17.26 16.16
N HIS A 276 11.33 17.96 15.07
CA HIS A 276 10.31 18.23 14.04
C HIS A 276 10.57 17.53 12.72
N PHE A 277 11.81 17.13 12.43
CA PHE A 277 12.18 16.56 11.13
C PHE A 277 12.86 15.21 11.28
N GLY A 278 12.38 14.24 10.56
CA GLY A 278 12.89 12.88 10.54
C GLY A 278 12.58 12.15 9.24
N GLY A 279 12.85 10.87 9.26
CA GLY A 279 12.60 10.01 8.11
C GLY A 279 12.72 8.54 8.44
N MET A 280 12.58 7.73 7.41
CA MET A 280 12.66 6.26 7.50
C MET A 280 13.11 5.69 6.15
N VAL A 281 13.84 4.61 6.21
CA VAL A 281 14.11 3.71 5.08
C VAL A 281 13.59 2.34 5.45
N ALA A 282 12.82 1.72 4.57
CA ALA A 282 12.33 0.36 4.75
C ALA A 282 12.58 -0.49 3.50
N TYR A 283 12.74 -1.77 3.72
CA TYR A 283 12.81 -2.80 2.69
C TYR A 283 11.83 -3.91 3.02
N THR A 284 11.12 -4.39 2.02
CA THR A 284 10.25 -5.56 2.13
C THR A 284 10.32 -6.42 0.90
N ASP A 285 10.15 -7.71 1.13
CA ASP A 285 10.22 -8.72 0.10
C ASP A 285 9.19 -9.82 0.35
N THR A 286 8.74 -10.46 -0.71
CA THR A 286 7.81 -11.58 -0.62
C THR A 286 8.53 -12.82 -0.12
N ALA A 287 8.19 -13.28 1.09
CA ALA A 287 8.72 -14.50 1.66
C ALA A 287 7.95 -15.75 1.19
N LYS A 288 6.65 -15.60 0.90
CA LYS A 288 5.78 -16.65 0.41
C LYS A 288 4.60 -16.06 -0.34
N HIS A 289 4.26 -16.66 -1.46
CA HIS A 289 3.07 -16.30 -2.24
C HIS A 289 2.40 -17.55 -2.83
N ARG A 290 1.12 -17.43 -3.19
CA ARG A 290 0.41 -18.40 -4.01
C ARG A 290 0.81 -18.17 -5.48
N ASP A 291 0.69 -19.20 -6.34
CA ASP A 291 1.09 -19.11 -7.76
C ASP A 291 0.46 -17.94 -8.54
N ALA A 292 -0.80 -17.57 -8.20
CA ALA A 292 -1.49 -16.44 -8.79
C ALA A 292 -1.14 -15.07 -8.15
N SER A 293 -0.32 -15.06 -7.10
CA SER A 293 0.07 -13.84 -6.40
C SER A 293 1.47 -13.40 -6.85
N PRO A 294 1.69 -12.12 -7.11
CA PRO A 294 3.00 -11.64 -7.52
C PRO A 294 4.03 -11.72 -6.40
N ASP A 295 5.27 -11.91 -6.78
CA ASP A 295 6.45 -11.73 -5.97
C ASP A 295 6.84 -10.24 -6.01
N VAL A 296 6.90 -9.59 -4.87
CA VAL A 296 7.05 -8.13 -4.77
C VAL A 296 8.20 -7.77 -3.85
N THR A 297 9.11 -6.95 -4.36
CA THR A 297 10.16 -6.29 -3.59
C THR A 297 9.87 -4.79 -3.53
N THR A 298 10.00 -4.17 -2.36
CA THR A 298 9.77 -2.73 -2.19
C THR A 298 10.85 -2.09 -1.35
N TRP A 299 11.41 -0.99 -1.86
CA TRP A 299 12.17 -0.02 -1.09
C TRP A 299 11.31 1.21 -0.81
N THR A 300 11.23 1.61 0.44
CA THR A 300 10.50 2.81 0.87
C THR A 300 11.46 3.81 1.50
N PHE A 301 11.40 5.04 1.04
CA PHE A 301 12.08 6.19 1.64
C PHE A 301 11.02 7.20 2.07
N ARG A 302 11.04 7.62 3.33
CA ARG A 302 10.11 8.60 3.88
C ARG A 302 10.85 9.75 4.53
N LEU A 303 10.41 10.97 4.27
CA LEU A 303 10.75 12.15 5.04
C LEU A 303 9.49 12.69 5.69
N GLN A 304 9.61 13.29 6.87
CA GLN A 304 8.49 13.84 7.62
C GLN A 304 8.86 15.12 8.35
N TYR A 305 7.88 16.01 8.41
CA TYR A 305 7.98 17.26 9.16
C TYR A 305 6.72 17.50 9.98
N LEU A 306 6.91 17.86 11.26
CA LEU A 306 5.88 18.09 12.27
C LEU A 306 5.96 19.53 12.77
N TRP A 307 4.81 20.27 12.85
CA TRP A 307 4.74 21.62 13.43
C TRP A 307 3.43 21.91 14.17
#